data_3a1bfc064864017abb4ac02c0d6c6a9b
#
_entry.id   3a1bfc064864017abb4ac02c0d6c6a9b
#
_cell.length_a   1.000
_cell.length_b   1.000
_cell.length_c   1.000
_cell.angle_alpha   90.00
_cell.angle_beta   90.00
_cell.angle_gamma   90.00
#
_symmetry.space_group_name_H-M   'P 1'
#
loop_
_entity.id
_entity.type
_entity.pdbx_description
1 polymer ?
#
loop_
_entity_poly.entity_id
_entity_poly.type
_entity_poly.pdbx_seq_one_letter_code
_entity_poly.pdbx_strand_id
1 'polypeptide(L)'
;MNAEKSVREPLPRGFWVIWSTVALDMVGFGIVAPILGRYADRFGANGFQVGLLFASFSLAQMVFSPILGRWSDRVGRKPVIVISLIGTAIGSFITGAAGALWVLFAGRLIDGASGASVSVAQSAIADLGAPKQRAKMLGMLGMAFGVGFVVGPALGGLAALGGPHVPFYVAGVLASINAVAAIIRLPETKTAREHQPVETHEHKHRNISSWVVIGFFSTLPFAGFEATFSLFGGSRFNLTEAGTAAVFLAVGILMSAVQGGLIGPLTHKFGSLPLLRIGQVFVAVGMLFLGAAVVWPVLFLALAFMVIGAGIASPSLTTLVANSAPEAKRGEVLGFQQSSNALARVIGPPLAGLAFDHIGVGAPFTLGAGIYLVAIVVASRRSLHSAV
;
A
#
# COMPACT_ATOMS: atom_id res chain seq x y z
N MET A 1 12.38 27.82 35.94
CA MET A 1 12.48 27.07 34.65
C MET A 1 11.41 25.99 34.68
N ASN A 2 10.16 26.36 34.32
CA ASN A 2 8.98 25.48 34.38
C ASN A 2 8.98 24.61 33.13
N ALA A 3 9.26 23.32 33.29
CA ALA A 3 8.96 22.33 32.25
C ALA A 3 7.43 22.24 32.12
N GLU A 4 6.85 22.93 31.14
CA GLU A 4 5.49 22.72 30.73
C GLU A 4 5.32 21.22 30.38
N LYS A 5 4.69 20.47 31.28
CA LYS A 5 4.14 19.16 30.97
C LYS A 5 3.18 19.35 29.81
N SER A 6 3.59 18.98 28.60
CA SER A 6 2.70 18.94 27.44
C SER A 6 1.52 18.04 27.80
N VAL A 7 0.40 18.64 28.18
CA VAL A 7 -0.86 17.94 28.36
C VAL A 7 -1.16 17.27 27.02
N ARG A 8 -1.05 15.95 26.98
CA ARG A 8 -1.40 15.16 25.76
C ARG A 8 -2.92 15.30 25.57
N GLU A 9 -3.32 16.25 24.74
CA GLU A 9 -4.73 16.39 24.39
C GLU A 9 -5.24 15.05 23.85
N PRO A 10 -6.37 14.55 24.34
CA PRO A 10 -6.97 13.30 23.88
C PRO A 10 -7.36 13.42 22.41
N LEU A 11 -7.19 12.32 21.67
CA LEU A 11 -7.59 12.27 20.26
C LEU A 11 -9.13 12.38 20.16
N PRO A 12 -9.67 13.02 19.10
CA PRO A 12 -11.10 13.11 18.87
C PRO A 12 -11.75 11.73 18.87
N ARG A 13 -12.92 11.58 19.50
CA ARG A 13 -13.61 10.27 19.58
C ARG A 13 -13.88 9.64 18.20
N GLY A 14 -14.16 10.45 17.17
CA GLY A 14 -14.39 10.01 15.81
C GLY A 14 -13.15 9.40 15.14
N PHE A 15 -11.94 9.75 15.60
CA PHE A 15 -10.69 9.22 15.03
C PHE A 15 -10.61 7.69 15.08
N TRP A 16 -10.93 7.08 16.22
CA TRP A 16 -10.83 5.62 16.37
C TRP A 16 -11.83 4.86 15.51
N VAL A 17 -12.98 5.46 15.24
CA VAL A 17 -13.97 4.87 14.32
C VAL A 17 -13.44 4.88 12.90
N ILE A 18 -12.89 6.00 12.44
CA ILE A 18 -12.26 6.09 11.11
C ILE A 18 -11.07 5.13 11.02
N TRP A 19 -10.23 5.10 12.04
CA TRP A 19 -9.07 4.22 12.09
C TRP A 19 -9.46 2.75 11.98
N SER A 20 -10.44 2.30 12.77
CA SER A 20 -10.91 0.91 12.72
C SER A 20 -11.56 0.56 11.38
N THR A 21 -12.27 1.50 10.75
CA THR A 21 -12.84 1.34 9.41
C THR A 21 -11.74 1.09 8.38
N VAL A 22 -10.68 1.89 8.40
CA VAL A 22 -9.53 1.72 7.49
C VAL A 22 -8.75 0.44 7.82
N ALA A 23 -8.57 0.11 9.10
CA ALA A 23 -7.88 -1.12 9.50
C ALA A 23 -8.60 -2.37 8.97
N LEU A 24 -9.92 -2.43 9.10
CA LEU A 24 -10.73 -3.53 8.57
C LEU A 24 -10.70 -3.60 7.03
N ASP A 25 -10.72 -2.47 6.34
CA ASP A 25 -10.58 -2.39 4.89
C ASP A 25 -9.22 -2.93 4.43
N MET A 26 -8.14 -2.56 5.13
CA MET A 26 -6.80 -3.07 4.86
C MET A 26 -6.63 -4.56 5.18
N VAL A 27 -7.35 -5.08 6.18
CA VAL A 27 -7.42 -6.54 6.44
C VAL A 27 -8.06 -7.24 5.24
N GLY A 28 -9.16 -6.72 4.70
CA GLY A 28 -9.80 -7.24 3.48
C GLY A 28 -8.83 -7.29 2.29
N PHE A 29 -8.11 -6.19 2.04
CA PHE A 29 -7.07 -6.16 1.01
C PHE A 29 -5.97 -7.21 1.26
N GLY A 30 -5.49 -7.33 2.50
CA GLY A 30 -4.47 -8.28 2.90
C GLY A 30 -4.91 -9.75 2.79
N ILE A 31 -6.21 -10.05 2.87
CA ILE A 31 -6.77 -11.38 2.57
C ILE A 31 -6.62 -11.71 1.09
N VAL A 32 -6.98 -10.77 0.22
CA VAL A 32 -7.12 -10.97 -1.23
C VAL A 32 -5.75 -10.98 -1.95
N ALA A 33 -4.90 -10.00 -1.67
CA ALA A 33 -3.69 -9.74 -2.44
C ALA A 33 -2.74 -10.95 -2.55
N PRO A 34 -2.40 -11.69 -1.48
CA PRO A 34 -1.48 -12.83 -1.56
C PRO A 34 -2.01 -14.02 -2.36
N ILE A 35 -3.33 -14.15 -2.45
CA ILE A 35 -4.01 -15.35 -2.97
C ILE A 35 -4.46 -15.15 -4.42
N LEU A 36 -4.69 -13.92 -4.83
CA LEU A 36 -5.32 -13.56 -6.11
C LEU A 36 -4.61 -14.18 -7.33
N GLY A 37 -3.26 -14.16 -7.35
CA GLY A 37 -2.50 -14.70 -8.46
C GLY A 37 -2.70 -16.21 -8.64
N ARG A 38 -2.62 -16.99 -7.56
CA ARG A 38 -2.87 -18.44 -7.57
C ARG A 38 -4.32 -18.75 -7.89
N TYR A 39 -5.24 -17.94 -7.43
CA TYR A 39 -6.65 -18.10 -7.75
C TYR A 39 -6.93 -17.85 -9.23
N ALA A 40 -6.31 -16.85 -9.83
CA ALA A 40 -6.42 -16.57 -11.27
C ALA A 40 -5.79 -17.68 -12.13
N ASP A 41 -4.68 -18.26 -11.69
CA ASP A 41 -4.01 -19.40 -12.35
C ASP A 41 -4.97 -20.60 -12.56
N ARG A 42 -5.94 -20.82 -11.65
CA ARG A 42 -6.98 -21.86 -11.77
C ARG A 42 -7.93 -21.66 -12.97
N PHE A 43 -8.03 -20.44 -13.47
CA PHE A 43 -8.79 -20.07 -14.68
C PHE A 43 -7.90 -19.98 -15.91
N GLY A 44 -6.66 -20.49 -15.85
CA GLY A 44 -5.70 -20.48 -16.95
C GLY A 44 -5.05 -19.13 -17.20
N ALA A 45 -5.04 -18.23 -16.19
CA ALA A 45 -4.39 -16.93 -16.32
C ALA A 45 -2.86 -17.10 -16.36
N ASN A 46 -2.21 -16.54 -17.38
CA ASN A 46 -0.77 -16.39 -17.42
C ASN A 46 -0.29 -15.23 -16.51
N GLY A 47 1.03 -15.10 -16.33
CA GLY A 47 1.61 -14.06 -15.45
C GLY A 47 1.23 -12.65 -15.86
N PHE A 48 1.15 -12.37 -17.17
CA PHE A 48 0.72 -11.06 -17.67
C PHE A 48 -0.74 -10.76 -17.28
N GLN A 49 -1.65 -11.74 -17.42
CA GLN A 49 -3.05 -11.58 -17.05
C GLN A 49 -3.23 -11.41 -15.54
N VAL A 50 -2.43 -12.09 -14.72
CA VAL A 50 -2.36 -11.84 -13.27
C VAL A 50 -1.89 -10.42 -12.98
N GLY A 51 -0.84 -9.97 -13.66
CA GLY A 51 -0.38 -8.58 -13.56
C GLY A 51 -1.47 -7.57 -13.94
N LEU A 52 -2.22 -7.84 -15.02
CA LEU A 52 -3.36 -7.01 -15.43
C LEU A 52 -4.50 -6.99 -14.39
N LEU A 53 -4.75 -8.09 -13.64
CA LEU A 53 -5.73 -8.11 -12.54
C LEU A 53 -5.35 -7.11 -11.43
N PHE A 54 -4.09 -7.07 -11.02
CA PHE A 54 -3.61 -6.08 -10.07
C PHE A 54 -3.65 -4.66 -10.63
N ALA A 55 -3.25 -4.50 -11.90
CA ALA A 55 -3.28 -3.22 -12.59
C ALA A 55 -4.71 -2.69 -12.76
N SER A 56 -5.68 -3.54 -13.06
CA SER A 56 -7.09 -3.14 -13.25
C SER A 56 -7.69 -2.52 -11.99
N PHE A 57 -7.41 -3.11 -10.83
CA PHE A 57 -7.78 -2.54 -9.53
C PHE A 57 -7.12 -1.17 -9.32
N SER A 58 -5.80 -1.09 -9.51
CA SER A 58 -5.03 0.13 -9.28
C SER A 58 -5.41 1.25 -10.26
N LEU A 59 -5.71 0.90 -11.52
CA LEU A 59 -6.18 1.83 -12.54
C LEU A 59 -7.56 2.39 -12.18
N ALA A 60 -8.50 1.51 -11.82
CA ALA A 60 -9.83 1.93 -11.39
C ALA A 60 -9.73 2.82 -10.15
N GLN A 61 -8.94 2.45 -9.15
CA GLN A 61 -8.72 3.25 -7.95
C GLN A 61 -8.12 4.63 -8.30
N MET A 62 -7.12 4.68 -9.18
CA MET A 62 -6.48 5.92 -9.60
C MET A 62 -7.46 6.88 -10.27
N VAL A 63 -8.38 6.36 -11.10
CA VAL A 63 -9.39 7.15 -11.80
C VAL A 63 -10.51 7.60 -10.85
N PHE A 64 -11.04 6.68 -10.05
CA PHE A 64 -12.24 6.94 -9.25
C PHE A 64 -11.95 7.62 -7.90
N SER A 65 -10.76 7.44 -7.30
CA SER A 65 -10.45 8.10 -6.01
C SER A 65 -10.56 9.62 -6.04
N PRO A 66 -10.08 10.35 -7.07
CA PRO A 66 -10.29 11.79 -7.14
C PRO A 66 -11.76 12.20 -7.34
N ILE A 67 -12.52 11.36 -8.06
CA ILE A 67 -13.95 11.60 -8.31
C ILE A 67 -14.73 11.45 -7.00
N LEU A 68 -14.53 10.35 -6.31
CA LEU A 68 -15.16 10.06 -5.01
C LEU A 68 -14.70 11.03 -3.92
N GLY A 69 -13.42 11.45 -3.96
CA GLY A 69 -12.89 12.49 -3.09
C GLY A 69 -13.65 13.81 -3.23
N ARG A 70 -13.76 14.31 -4.47
CA ARG A 70 -14.55 15.55 -4.76
C ARG A 70 -16.03 15.39 -4.42
N TRP A 71 -16.57 14.21 -4.65
CA TRP A 71 -17.95 13.94 -4.28
C TRP A 71 -18.12 13.95 -2.76
N SER A 72 -17.17 13.41 -2.00
CA SER A 72 -17.18 13.47 -0.54
C SER A 72 -17.07 14.88 0.04
N ASP A 73 -16.43 15.80 -0.71
CA ASP A 73 -16.39 17.22 -0.35
C ASP A 73 -17.78 17.88 -0.48
N ARG A 74 -18.67 17.33 -1.31
CA ARG A 74 -20.02 17.88 -1.52
C ARG A 74 -21.07 17.24 -0.61
N VAL A 75 -21.11 15.89 -0.58
CA VAL A 75 -22.17 15.13 0.12
C VAL A 75 -21.82 14.74 1.54
N GLY A 76 -20.54 14.89 1.94
CA GLY A 76 -20.02 14.46 3.23
C GLY A 76 -19.09 13.27 3.12
N ARG A 77 -18.26 13.05 4.14
CA ARG A 77 -17.25 11.99 4.18
C ARG A 77 -17.88 10.61 4.39
N LYS A 78 -18.82 10.52 5.34
CA LYS A 78 -19.48 9.27 5.74
C LYS A 78 -20.19 8.55 4.58
N PRO A 79 -21.06 9.18 3.77
CA PRO A 79 -21.74 8.50 2.67
C PRO A 79 -20.77 7.89 1.67
N VAL A 80 -19.69 8.57 1.34
CA VAL A 80 -18.72 8.09 0.35
C VAL A 80 -17.88 6.93 0.90
N ILE A 81 -17.46 6.97 2.17
CA ILE A 81 -16.78 5.83 2.81
C ILE A 81 -17.69 4.60 2.81
N VAL A 82 -18.97 4.77 3.17
CA VAL A 82 -19.93 3.66 3.20
C VAL A 82 -20.14 3.05 1.82
N ILE A 83 -20.34 3.87 0.78
CA ILE A 83 -20.49 3.40 -0.59
C ILE A 83 -19.22 2.69 -1.08
N SER A 84 -18.03 3.19 -0.73
CA SER A 84 -16.77 2.54 -1.02
C SER A 84 -16.70 1.14 -0.39
N LEU A 85 -17.04 1.00 0.88
CA LEU A 85 -17.04 -0.30 1.57
C LEU A 85 -18.08 -1.28 0.99
N ILE A 86 -19.25 -0.80 0.58
CA ILE A 86 -20.27 -1.62 -0.09
C ILE A 86 -19.74 -2.10 -1.43
N GLY A 87 -19.10 -1.24 -2.22
CA GLY A 87 -18.50 -1.61 -3.50
C GLY A 87 -17.36 -2.62 -3.34
N THR A 88 -16.50 -2.47 -2.33
CA THR A 88 -15.47 -3.47 -1.97
C THR A 88 -16.11 -4.81 -1.59
N ALA A 89 -17.21 -4.82 -0.83
CA ALA A 89 -17.93 -6.05 -0.50
C ALA A 89 -18.48 -6.75 -1.78
N ILE A 90 -19.14 -5.99 -2.65
CA ILE A 90 -19.67 -6.50 -3.93
C ILE A 90 -18.54 -7.06 -4.80
N GLY A 91 -17.44 -6.31 -4.98
CA GLY A 91 -16.27 -6.74 -5.76
C GLY A 91 -15.66 -8.04 -5.22
N SER A 92 -15.56 -8.15 -3.88
CA SER A 92 -15.06 -9.36 -3.22
C SER A 92 -15.98 -10.56 -3.43
N PHE A 93 -17.31 -10.41 -3.30
CA PHE A 93 -18.27 -11.47 -3.56
C PHE A 93 -18.26 -11.91 -5.02
N ILE A 94 -18.18 -10.97 -5.99
CA ILE A 94 -18.06 -11.28 -7.41
C ILE A 94 -16.77 -12.06 -7.66
N THR A 95 -15.64 -11.64 -7.07
CA THR A 95 -14.36 -12.36 -7.19
C THR A 95 -14.46 -13.78 -6.60
N GLY A 96 -15.10 -13.95 -5.45
CA GLY A 96 -15.31 -15.26 -4.83
C GLY A 96 -16.24 -16.18 -5.62
N ALA A 97 -17.26 -15.62 -6.29
CA ALA A 97 -18.20 -16.36 -7.13
C ALA A 97 -17.68 -16.60 -8.57
N ALA A 98 -16.42 -16.23 -8.86
CA ALA A 98 -15.91 -16.31 -10.22
C ALA A 98 -15.87 -17.75 -10.73
N GLY A 99 -16.44 -17.95 -11.91
CA GLY A 99 -16.34 -19.18 -12.72
C GLY A 99 -15.47 -18.99 -13.97
N ALA A 100 -14.96 -17.77 -14.20
CA ALA A 100 -14.13 -17.43 -15.34
C ALA A 100 -13.24 -16.23 -15.05
N LEU A 101 -12.13 -16.11 -15.80
CA LEU A 101 -11.14 -15.06 -15.60
C LEU A 101 -11.73 -13.64 -15.74
N TRP A 102 -12.64 -13.41 -16.68
CA TRP A 102 -13.26 -12.09 -16.88
C TRP A 102 -14.10 -11.64 -15.67
N VAL A 103 -14.65 -12.59 -14.88
CA VAL A 103 -15.39 -12.28 -13.65
C VAL A 103 -14.44 -11.75 -12.58
N LEU A 104 -13.19 -12.27 -12.51
CA LEU A 104 -12.15 -11.72 -11.64
C LEU A 104 -11.84 -10.27 -11.99
N PHE A 105 -11.70 -9.97 -13.30
CA PHE A 105 -11.50 -8.58 -13.76
C PHE A 105 -12.67 -7.69 -13.37
N ALA A 106 -13.90 -8.13 -13.52
CA ALA A 106 -15.09 -7.36 -13.13
C ALA A 106 -15.08 -7.08 -11.62
N GLY A 107 -14.82 -8.09 -10.79
CA GLY A 107 -14.71 -7.94 -9.34
C GLY A 107 -13.60 -6.95 -8.95
N ARG A 108 -12.43 -7.05 -9.58
CA ARG A 108 -11.30 -6.15 -9.32
C ARG A 108 -11.54 -4.70 -9.77
N LEU A 109 -12.21 -4.50 -10.91
CA LEU A 109 -12.59 -3.16 -11.37
C LEU A 109 -13.61 -2.50 -10.44
N ILE A 110 -14.63 -3.26 -9.96
CA ILE A 110 -15.62 -2.75 -9.01
C ILE A 110 -14.95 -2.39 -7.68
N ASP A 111 -14.12 -3.28 -7.13
CA ASP A 111 -13.39 -3.07 -5.90
C ASP A 111 -12.44 -1.86 -6.02
N GLY A 112 -11.67 -1.76 -7.12
CA GLY A 112 -10.80 -0.62 -7.38
C GLY A 112 -11.56 0.69 -7.56
N ALA A 113 -12.68 0.70 -8.31
CA ALA A 113 -13.53 1.88 -8.47
C ALA A 113 -14.13 2.35 -7.13
N SER A 114 -14.31 1.44 -6.19
CA SER A 114 -14.77 1.71 -4.84
C SER A 114 -13.63 2.04 -3.85
N GLY A 115 -12.39 1.92 -4.24
CA GLY A 115 -11.19 2.02 -3.39
C GLY A 115 -10.84 3.44 -2.89
N ALA A 116 -11.82 4.30 -2.68
CA ALA A 116 -11.61 5.65 -2.15
C ALA A 116 -11.70 5.75 -0.61
N SER A 117 -12.07 4.67 0.08
CA SER A 117 -12.25 4.64 1.54
C SER A 117 -11.07 5.26 2.30
N VAL A 118 -9.84 4.89 1.94
CA VAL A 118 -8.61 5.38 2.59
C VAL A 118 -8.38 6.86 2.32
N SER A 119 -8.52 7.34 1.08
CA SER A 119 -8.28 8.73 0.73
C SER A 119 -9.32 9.67 1.36
N VAL A 120 -10.59 9.24 1.39
CA VAL A 120 -11.67 9.98 2.06
C VAL A 120 -11.50 9.93 3.59
N ALA A 121 -11.05 8.81 4.15
CA ALA A 121 -10.72 8.72 5.58
C ALA A 121 -9.56 9.64 5.98
N GLN A 122 -8.53 9.79 5.14
CA GLN A 122 -7.46 10.77 5.37
C GLN A 122 -8.01 12.19 5.40
N SER A 123 -8.92 12.53 4.49
CA SER A 123 -9.61 13.82 4.47
C SER A 123 -10.47 14.00 5.73
N ALA A 124 -11.23 12.97 6.13
CA ALA A 124 -12.05 13.01 7.36
C ALA A 124 -11.20 13.23 8.62
N ILE A 125 -10.01 12.62 8.70
CA ILE A 125 -9.05 12.84 9.80
C ILE A 125 -8.53 14.28 9.77
N ALA A 126 -8.25 14.83 8.58
CA ALA A 126 -7.82 16.22 8.44
C ALA A 126 -8.92 17.21 8.86
N ASP A 127 -10.19 16.86 8.65
CA ASP A 127 -11.35 17.66 9.09
C ASP A 127 -11.55 17.61 10.61
N LEU A 128 -11.28 16.46 11.27
CA LEU A 128 -11.46 16.27 12.72
C LEU A 128 -10.38 16.94 13.57
N GLY A 129 -9.15 16.97 13.09
CA GLY A 129 -7.99 17.30 13.93
C GLY A 129 -7.56 18.75 13.90
N ALA A 130 -7.17 19.31 15.06
CA ALA A 130 -6.39 20.53 15.12
C ALA A 130 -5.06 20.34 14.31
N PRO A 131 -4.49 21.40 13.70
CA PRO A 131 -3.29 21.29 12.87
C PRO A 131 -2.14 20.50 13.51
N LYS A 132 -1.89 20.69 14.80
CA LYS A 132 -0.85 19.98 15.56
C LYS A 132 -1.10 18.47 15.73
N GLN A 133 -2.36 18.03 15.72
CA GLN A 133 -2.74 16.63 15.89
C GLN A 133 -2.84 15.85 14.58
N ARG A 134 -3.04 16.54 13.44
CA ARG A 134 -3.23 15.92 12.12
C ARG A 134 -2.09 14.98 11.73
N ALA A 135 -0.84 15.44 11.86
CA ALA A 135 0.33 14.64 11.51
C ALA A 135 0.40 13.35 12.34
N LYS A 136 0.08 13.43 13.64
CA LYS A 136 0.01 12.26 14.53
C LYS A 136 -1.08 11.29 14.11
N MET A 137 -2.30 11.79 13.83
CA MET A 137 -3.44 10.96 13.44
C MET A 137 -3.20 10.28 12.08
N LEU A 138 -2.65 10.98 11.09
CA LEU A 138 -2.27 10.40 9.79
C LEU A 138 -1.15 9.36 9.94
N GLY A 139 -0.18 9.61 10.83
CA GLY A 139 0.84 8.61 11.17
C GLY A 139 0.25 7.35 11.81
N MET A 140 -0.72 7.52 12.72
CA MET A 140 -1.45 6.39 13.31
C MET A 140 -2.32 5.65 12.28
N LEU A 141 -2.85 6.34 11.26
CA LEU A 141 -3.54 5.69 10.15
C LEU A 141 -2.60 4.74 9.37
N GLY A 142 -1.32 5.08 9.26
CA GLY A 142 -0.30 4.18 8.71
C GLY A 142 -0.20 2.84 9.46
N MET A 143 -0.46 2.81 10.77
CA MET A 143 -0.50 1.55 11.53
C MET A 143 -1.67 0.64 11.12
N ALA A 144 -2.77 1.20 10.62
CA ALA A 144 -3.88 0.40 10.09
C ALA A 144 -3.46 -0.46 8.90
N PHE A 145 -2.57 0.03 8.06
CA PHE A 145 -1.95 -0.76 6.98
C PHE A 145 -1.12 -1.92 7.54
N GLY A 146 -0.32 -1.67 8.60
CA GLY A 146 0.43 -2.73 9.28
C GLY A 146 -0.49 -3.83 9.81
N VAL A 147 -1.61 -3.47 10.45
CA VAL A 147 -2.64 -4.43 10.89
C VAL A 147 -3.17 -5.23 9.71
N GLY A 148 -3.50 -4.57 8.60
CA GLY A 148 -3.97 -5.22 7.38
C GLY A 148 -2.98 -6.24 6.82
N PHE A 149 -1.71 -5.89 6.74
CA PHE A 149 -0.65 -6.77 6.23
C PHE A 149 -0.28 -7.93 7.17
N VAL A 150 -0.65 -7.88 8.45
CA VAL A 150 -0.44 -9.00 9.40
C VAL A 150 -1.70 -9.87 9.50
N VAL A 151 -2.83 -9.23 9.81
CA VAL A 151 -4.10 -9.94 10.07
C VAL A 151 -4.72 -10.47 8.78
N GLY A 152 -4.60 -9.71 7.67
CA GLY A 152 -5.17 -10.09 6.38
C GLY A 152 -4.67 -11.43 5.88
N PRO A 153 -3.35 -11.62 5.66
CA PRO A 153 -2.81 -12.91 5.22
C PRO A 153 -3.08 -14.05 6.19
N ALA A 154 -3.09 -13.79 7.52
CA ALA A 154 -3.46 -14.81 8.51
C ALA A 154 -4.89 -15.31 8.30
N LEU A 155 -5.85 -14.40 8.17
CA LEU A 155 -7.25 -14.75 7.92
C LEU A 155 -7.43 -15.35 6.52
N GLY A 156 -6.75 -14.81 5.51
CA GLY A 156 -6.78 -15.33 4.14
C GLY A 156 -6.25 -16.75 4.04
N GLY A 157 -5.13 -17.04 4.71
CA GLY A 157 -4.55 -18.38 4.76
C GLY A 157 -5.46 -19.39 5.46
N LEU A 158 -6.04 -19.02 6.61
CA LEU A 158 -7.02 -19.86 7.30
C LEU A 158 -8.28 -20.09 6.45
N ALA A 159 -8.80 -19.06 5.80
CA ALA A 159 -9.96 -19.15 4.93
C ALA A 159 -9.67 -20.05 3.70
N ALA A 160 -8.45 -20.01 3.15
CA ALA A 160 -8.05 -20.83 2.02
C ALA A 160 -8.07 -22.35 2.32
N LEU A 161 -8.01 -22.76 3.59
CA LEU A 161 -8.20 -24.16 3.99
C LEU A 161 -9.61 -24.67 3.70
N GLY A 162 -10.61 -23.78 3.65
CA GLY A 162 -11.99 -24.08 3.26
C GLY A 162 -12.22 -24.09 1.75
N GLY A 163 -11.21 -23.76 0.97
CA GLY A 163 -11.26 -23.72 -0.49
C GLY A 163 -10.82 -22.39 -1.09
N PRO A 164 -10.48 -22.35 -2.39
CA PRO A 164 -9.87 -21.20 -3.05
C PRO A 164 -10.80 -19.98 -3.16
N HIS A 165 -12.11 -20.15 -3.09
CA HIS A 165 -13.12 -19.08 -3.12
C HIS A 165 -13.34 -18.44 -1.76
N VAL A 166 -13.12 -19.19 -0.66
CA VAL A 166 -13.49 -18.80 0.71
C VAL A 166 -12.82 -17.51 1.16
N PRO A 167 -11.54 -17.24 0.87
CA PRO A 167 -10.90 -15.98 1.25
C PRO A 167 -11.62 -14.74 0.73
N PHE A 168 -12.12 -14.80 -0.50
CA PHE A 168 -12.84 -13.68 -1.13
C PHE A 168 -14.22 -13.47 -0.49
N TYR A 169 -14.92 -14.55 -0.14
CA TYR A 169 -16.16 -14.45 0.62
C TYR A 169 -15.94 -13.90 2.03
N VAL A 170 -14.87 -14.32 2.70
CA VAL A 170 -14.49 -13.77 4.02
C VAL A 170 -14.18 -12.27 3.92
N ALA A 171 -13.45 -11.84 2.88
CA ALA A 171 -13.19 -10.42 2.63
C ALA A 171 -14.49 -9.65 2.36
N GLY A 172 -15.41 -10.21 1.56
CA GLY A 172 -16.72 -9.62 1.27
C GLY A 172 -17.60 -9.48 2.52
N VAL A 173 -17.64 -10.50 3.38
CA VAL A 173 -18.35 -10.46 4.65
C VAL A 173 -17.74 -9.42 5.59
N LEU A 174 -16.41 -9.38 5.69
CA LEU A 174 -15.71 -8.40 6.52
C LEU A 174 -15.97 -6.97 6.04
N ALA A 175 -15.93 -6.71 4.74
CA ALA A 175 -16.27 -5.42 4.15
C ALA A 175 -17.74 -5.04 4.39
N SER A 176 -18.66 -6.01 4.33
CA SER A 176 -20.08 -5.80 4.64
C SER A 176 -20.28 -5.43 6.11
N ILE A 177 -19.63 -6.13 7.03
CA ILE A 177 -19.66 -5.80 8.47
C ILE A 177 -19.09 -4.41 8.70
N ASN A 178 -17.98 -4.08 8.04
CA ASN A 178 -17.35 -2.77 8.12
C ASN A 178 -18.27 -1.66 7.58
N ALA A 179 -18.97 -1.89 6.47
CA ALA A 179 -19.94 -0.96 5.92
C ALA A 179 -21.11 -0.70 6.91
N VAL A 180 -21.66 -1.76 7.50
CA VAL A 180 -22.71 -1.63 8.53
C VAL A 180 -22.19 -0.89 9.77
N ALA A 181 -21.00 -1.22 10.25
CA ALA A 181 -20.37 -0.52 11.36
C ALA A 181 -20.14 0.97 11.04
N ALA A 182 -19.73 1.29 9.82
CA ALA A 182 -19.56 2.67 9.35
C ALA A 182 -20.89 3.42 9.29
N ILE A 183 -21.96 2.79 8.82
CA ILE A 183 -23.31 3.39 8.82
C ILE A 183 -23.73 3.78 10.24
N ILE A 184 -23.50 2.91 11.21
CA ILE A 184 -23.96 3.10 12.60
C ILE A 184 -23.05 4.06 13.37
N ARG A 185 -21.73 3.89 13.26
CA ARG A 185 -20.76 4.51 14.18
C ARG A 185 -19.96 5.66 13.59
N LEU A 186 -19.80 5.72 12.24
CA LEU A 186 -18.97 6.74 11.63
C LEU A 186 -19.64 8.11 11.76
N PRO A 187 -18.98 9.10 12.39
CA PRO A 187 -19.50 10.45 12.43
C PRO A 187 -19.34 11.13 11.06
N GLU A 188 -20.25 12.03 10.71
CA GLU A 188 -19.99 12.97 9.62
C GLU A 188 -18.98 14.00 10.12
N THR A 189 -17.87 14.13 9.38
CA THR A 189 -16.75 14.99 9.79
C THR A 189 -16.64 16.25 8.96
N LYS A 190 -17.44 16.35 7.90
CA LYS A 190 -17.46 17.54 7.07
C LYS A 190 -17.93 18.73 7.90
N THR A 191 -17.01 19.62 8.25
CA THR A 191 -17.34 20.95 8.76
C THR A 191 -17.59 21.89 7.57
N ALA A 192 -18.59 22.76 7.71
CA ALA A 192 -18.82 23.85 6.74
C ALA A 192 -17.66 24.89 6.84
N ARG A 193 -16.49 24.49 6.38
CA ARG A 193 -15.34 25.42 6.24
C ARG A 193 -15.49 26.12 4.91
N GLU A 194 -15.58 27.42 4.94
CA GLU A 194 -15.35 28.26 3.78
C GLU A 194 -13.99 27.88 3.17
N HIS A 195 -14.01 27.60 1.87
CA HIS A 195 -12.81 27.41 1.09
C HIS A 195 -12.03 28.72 1.11
N GLN A 196 -11.02 28.82 1.97
CA GLN A 196 -10.00 29.84 1.77
C GLN A 196 -9.23 29.46 0.48
N PRO A 197 -9.19 30.34 -0.52
CA PRO A 197 -8.43 30.10 -1.73
C PRO A 197 -6.97 29.88 -1.34
N VAL A 198 -6.41 28.74 -1.71
CA VAL A 198 -4.97 28.51 -1.59
C VAL A 198 -4.31 29.42 -2.64
N GLU A 199 -3.66 30.47 -2.19
CA GLU A 199 -2.83 31.31 -3.06
C GLU A 199 -1.76 30.43 -3.71
N THR A 200 -1.87 30.27 -5.01
CA THR A 200 -0.91 29.56 -5.85
C THR A 200 0.31 30.45 -6.09
N HIS A 201 1.25 30.44 -5.18
CA HIS A 201 2.58 30.97 -5.47
C HIS A 201 3.39 29.92 -6.21
N GLU A 202 3.72 30.20 -7.46
CA GLU A 202 4.68 29.42 -8.26
C GLU A 202 6.06 29.40 -7.57
N HIS A 203 6.38 28.31 -6.92
CA HIS A 203 7.74 28.05 -6.46
C HIS A 203 8.34 26.84 -7.20
N LYS A 204 9.56 27.05 -7.70
CA LYS A 204 10.38 26.14 -8.49
C LYS A 204 10.36 24.68 -7.99
N HIS A 205 9.54 23.84 -8.61
CA HIS A 205 9.31 22.41 -8.28
C HIS A 205 10.50 21.46 -8.52
N ARG A 206 11.69 21.97 -8.80
CA ARG A 206 12.84 21.13 -9.24
C ARG A 206 13.35 20.12 -8.22
N ASN A 207 13.09 20.31 -6.92
CA ASN A 207 13.54 19.40 -5.88
C ASN A 207 12.53 18.27 -5.53
N ILE A 208 11.26 18.48 -5.80
CA ILE A 208 10.17 17.55 -5.51
C ILE A 208 10.20 16.37 -6.49
N SER A 209 10.51 16.63 -7.78
CA SER A 209 10.47 15.64 -8.84
C SER A 209 11.37 14.41 -8.58
N SER A 210 12.55 14.60 -7.99
CA SER A 210 13.48 13.48 -7.77
C SER A 210 13.01 12.52 -6.68
N TRP A 211 12.41 12.99 -5.59
CA TRP A 211 11.86 12.12 -4.55
C TRP A 211 10.66 11.32 -5.06
N VAL A 212 9.84 11.95 -5.89
CA VAL A 212 8.72 11.29 -6.56
C VAL A 212 9.20 10.23 -7.53
N VAL A 213 10.24 10.52 -8.31
CA VAL A 213 10.89 9.53 -9.21
C VAL A 213 11.45 8.34 -8.42
N ILE A 214 12.13 8.60 -7.29
CA ILE A 214 12.61 7.53 -6.40
C ILE A 214 11.42 6.69 -5.90
N GLY A 215 10.32 7.33 -5.49
CA GLY A 215 9.10 6.64 -5.07
C GLY A 215 8.51 5.75 -6.15
N PHE A 216 8.42 6.25 -7.38
CA PHE A 216 7.96 5.50 -8.53
C PHE A 216 8.80 4.23 -8.77
N PHE A 217 10.12 4.40 -8.91
CA PHE A 217 11.04 3.29 -9.16
C PHE A 217 11.19 2.33 -7.99
N SER A 218 10.85 2.73 -6.77
CA SER A 218 10.78 1.82 -5.62
C SER A 218 9.46 1.05 -5.56
N THR A 219 8.34 1.70 -5.92
CA THR A 219 7.00 1.07 -5.88
C THR A 219 6.78 0.12 -7.04
N LEU A 220 7.31 0.41 -8.22
CA LEU A 220 7.09 -0.35 -9.45
C LEU A 220 7.51 -1.82 -9.32
N PRO A 221 8.76 -2.17 -8.91
CA PRO A 221 9.16 -3.56 -8.74
C PRO A 221 8.51 -4.21 -7.53
N PHE A 222 8.18 -3.45 -6.47
CA PHE A 222 7.46 -3.99 -5.32
C PHE A 222 6.03 -4.43 -5.68
N ALA A 223 5.33 -3.64 -6.48
CA ALA A 223 4.00 -4.02 -7.00
C ALA A 223 4.08 -5.23 -7.94
N GLY A 224 5.16 -5.33 -8.72
CA GLY A 224 5.46 -6.53 -9.52
C GLY A 224 5.67 -7.77 -8.64
N PHE A 225 6.41 -7.63 -7.53
CA PHE A 225 6.56 -8.70 -6.53
C PHE A 225 5.21 -9.13 -5.95
N GLU A 226 4.37 -8.20 -5.51
CA GLU A 226 3.04 -8.52 -4.97
C GLU A 226 2.22 -9.37 -5.94
N ALA A 227 2.26 -9.05 -7.23
CA ALA A 227 1.48 -9.75 -8.24
C ALA A 227 2.04 -11.13 -8.62
N THR A 228 3.38 -11.26 -8.70
CA THR A 228 4.00 -12.47 -9.26
C THR A 228 4.51 -13.45 -8.20
N PHE A 229 4.64 -13.04 -6.93
CA PHE A 229 5.19 -13.88 -5.88
C PHE A 229 4.37 -15.16 -5.67
N SER A 230 3.03 -15.09 -5.74
CA SER A 230 2.19 -16.28 -5.56
C SER A 230 2.38 -17.31 -6.69
N LEU A 231 2.59 -16.86 -7.92
CA LEU A 231 2.92 -17.71 -9.07
C LEU A 231 4.33 -18.32 -8.92
N PHE A 232 5.31 -17.49 -8.53
CA PHE A 232 6.68 -17.91 -8.25
C PHE A 232 6.73 -18.99 -7.17
N GLY A 233 6.05 -18.73 -6.05
CA GLY A 233 5.99 -19.65 -4.91
C GLY A 233 5.34 -20.98 -5.29
N GLY A 234 4.29 -20.94 -6.12
CA GLY A 234 3.66 -22.11 -6.68
C GLY A 234 4.58 -22.92 -7.60
N SER A 235 5.27 -22.25 -8.51
CA SER A 235 6.13 -22.90 -9.51
C SER A 235 7.43 -23.46 -8.92
N ARG A 236 8.07 -22.76 -7.96
CA ARG A 236 9.38 -23.11 -7.41
C ARG A 236 9.32 -23.91 -6.12
N PHE A 237 8.32 -23.67 -5.27
CA PHE A 237 8.25 -24.20 -3.90
C PHE A 237 6.96 -24.99 -3.65
N ASN A 238 6.14 -25.20 -4.65
CA ASN A 238 4.82 -25.86 -4.55
C ASN A 238 3.93 -25.23 -3.46
N LEU A 239 4.05 -23.91 -3.25
CA LEU A 239 3.22 -23.21 -2.27
C LEU A 239 1.75 -23.27 -2.69
N THR A 240 0.90 -23.66 -1.78
CA THR A 240 -0.55 -23.52 -1.87
C THR A 240 -0.97 -22.08 -1.60
N GLU A 241 -2.25 -21.77 -1.76
CA GLU A 241 -2.81 -20.47 -1.37
C GLU A 241 -2.57 -20.19 0.12
N ALA A 242 -2.80 -21.17 0.99
CA ALA A 242 -2.55 -21.06 2.42
C ALA A 242 -1.05 -20.91 2.73
N GLY A 243 -0.18 -21.64 2.03
CA GLY A 243 1.28 -21.50 2.15
C GLY A 243 1.76 -20.10 1.72
N THR A 244 1.25 -19.60 0.63
CA THR A 244 1.56 -18.21 0.17
C THR A 244 1.11 -17.18 1.21
N ALA A 245 -0.11 -17.32 1.73
CA ALA A 245 -0.62 -16.44 2.78
C ALA A 245 0.23 -16.51 4.07
N ALA A 246 0.72 -17.68 4.45
CA ALA A 246 1.62 -17.85 5.60
C ALA A 246 2.96 -17.10 5.40
N VAL A 247 3.52 -17.13 4.19
CA VAL A 247 4.71 -16.32 3.85
C VAL A 247 4.41 -14.84 3.96
N PHE A 248 3.29 -14.35 3.42
CA PHE A 248 2.90 -12.94 3.54
C PHE A 248 2.61 -12.53 4.99
N LEU A 249 2.07 -13.42 5.82
CA LEU A 249 1.93 -13.20 7.26
C LEU A 249 3.30 -12.97 7.92
N ALA A 250 4.29 -13.83 7.63
CA ALA A 250 5.64 -13.67 8.16
C ALA A 250 6.28 -12.35 7.68
N VAL A 251 6.08 -12.00 6.40
CA VAL A 251 6.48 -10.71 5.82
C VAL A 251 5.82 -9.54 6.56
N GLY A 252 4.52 -9.61 6.81
CA GLY A 252 3.77 -8.56 7.53
C GLY A 252 4.25 -8.39 8.98
N ILE A 253 4.49 -9.49 9.71
CA ILE A 253 5.02 -9.45 11.07
C ILE A 253 6.40 -8.80 11.09
N LEU A 254 7.31 -9.23 10.20
CA LEU A 254 8.65 -8.66 10.11
C LEU A 254 8.62 -7.18 9.72
N MET A 255 7.77 -6.79 8.76
CA MET A 255 7.58 -5.40 8.36
C MET A 255 7.10 -4.53 9.53
N SER A 256 6.12 -5.02 10.29
CA SER A 256 5.59 -4.32 11.46
C SER A 256 6.62 -4.18 12.56
N ALA A 257 7.45 -5.20 12.79
CA ALA A 257 8.54 -5.16 13.76
C ALA A 257 9.61 -4.11 13.36
N VAL A 258 9.97 -4.05 12.07
CA VAL A 258 10.95 -3.07 11.55
C VAL A 258 10.39 -1.65 11.67
N GLN A 259 9.15 -1.42 11.21
CA GLN A 259 8.55 -0.09 11.23
C GLN A 259 8.20 0.39 12.65
N GLY A 260 7.72 -0.51 13.51
CA GLY A 260 7.34 -0.17 14.88
C GLY A 260 8.51 -0.04 15.85
N GLY A 261 9.58 -0.84 15.64
CA GLY A 261 10.69 -0.93 16.60
C GLY A 261 12.00 -0.28 16.14
N LEU A 262 12.38 -0.45 14.88
CA LEU A 262 13.71 -0.07 14.43
C LEU A 262 13.80 1.30 13.76
N ILE A 263 12.76 1.73 13.05
CA ILE A 263 12.85 2.95 12.22
C ILE A 263 13.05 4.21 13.04
N GLY A 264 12.40 4.35 14.19
CA GLY A 264 12.52 5.52 15.07
C GLY A 264 13.95 5.76 15.54
N PRO A 265 14.56 4.82 16.27
CA PRO A 265 15.95 4.91 16.72
C PRO A 265 16.96 5.08 15.58
N LEU A 266 16.77 4.36 14.46
CA LEU A 266 17.66 4.45 13.32
C LEU A 266 17.59 5.82 12.64
N THR A 267 16.37 6.37 12.45
CA THR A 267 16.20 7.71 11.85
C THR A 267 16.82 8.81 12.72
N HIS A 268 16.70 8.69 14.04
CA HIS A 268 17.32 9.64 14.97
C HIS A 268 18.86 9.58 14.90
N LYS A 269 19.43 8.38 14.72
CA LYS A 269 20.89 8.17 14.71
C LYS A 269 21.54 8.50 13.36
N PHE A 270 20.93 8.10 12.25
CA PHE A 270 21.54 8.15 10.91
C PHE A 270 20.88 9.17 9.96
N GLY A 271 19.66 9.64 10.28
CA GLY A 271 18.87 10.47 9.38
C GLY A 271 18.17 9.68 8.26
N SER A 272 17.19 10.33 7.60
CA SER A 272 16.33 9.64 6.62
C SER A 272 17.03 9.32 5.30
N LEU A 273 18.00 10.14 4.83
CA LEU A 273 18.63 9.92 3.52
C LEU A 273 19.57 8.69 3.50
N PRO A 274 20.49 8.50 4.45
CA PRO A 274 21.28 7.28 4.53
C PRO A 274 20.41 6.03 4.69
N LEU A 275 19.35 6.11 5.51
CA LEU A 275 18.43 4.99 5.70
C LEU A 275 17.66 4.64 4.44
N LEU A 276 17.22 5.62 3.66
CA LEU A 276 16.60 5.37 2.35
C LEU A 276 17.54 4.57 1.45
N ARG A 277 18.81 4.96 1.34
CA ARG A 277 19.80 4.28 0.50
C ARG A 277 20.09 2.86 0.97
N ILE A 278 20.35 2.69 2.26
CA ILE A 278 20.59 1.36 2.86
C ILE A 278 19.38 0.47 2.61
N GLY A 279 18.16 0.98 2.88
CA GLY A 279 16.94 0.23 2.66
C GLY A 279 16.75 -0.17 1.20
N GLN A 280 17.01 0.72 0.23
CA GLN A 280 16.94 0.39 -1.20
C GLN A 280 17.97 -0.67 -1.62
N VAL A 281 19.21 -0.62 -1.10
CA VAL A 281 20.22 -1.67 -1.33
C VAL A 281 19.74 -3.01 -0.78
N PHE A 282 19.19 -3.03 0.44
CA PHE A 282 18.65 -4.25 1.02
C PHE A 282 17.52 -4.84 0.17
N VAL A 283 16.58 -4.02 -0.32
CA VAL A 283 15.51 -4.50 -1.22
C VAL A 283 16.10 -5.04 -2.52
N ALA A 284 17.05 -4.34 -3.14
CA ALA A 284 17.69 -4.80 -4.38
C ALA A 284 18.38 -6.16 -4.21
N VAL A 285 19.16 -6.31 -3.14
CA VAL A 285 19.82 -7.58 -2.78
C VAL A 285 18.80 -8.68 -2.50
N GLY A 286 17.76 -8.36 -1.73
CA GLY A 286 16.67 -9.30 -1.45
C GLY A 286 15.96 -9.77 -2.72
N MET A 287 15.68 -8.87 -3.66
CA MET A 287 15.10 -9.22 -4.95
C MET A 287 16.02 -10.08 -5.82
N LEU A 288 17.33 -9.82 -5.83
CA LEU A 288 18.29 -10.68 -6.54
C LEU A 288 18.30 -12.09 -5.97
N PHE A 289 18.37 -12.24 -4.64
CA PHE A 289 18.29 -13.55 -3.99
C PHE A 289 16.95 -14.24 -4.25
N LEU A 290 15.84 -13.47 -4.28
CA LEU A 290 14.52 -14.02 -4.56
C LEU A 290 14.45 -14.58 -5.99
N GLY A 291 14.95 -13.86 -6.99
CA GLY A 291 15.01 -14.34 -8.37
C GLY A 291 15.84 -15.63 -8.52
N ALA A 292 16.91 -15.77 -7.73
CA ALA A 292 17.78 -16.94 -7.71
C ALA A 292 17.33 -18.06 -6.74
N ALA A 293 16.28 -17.83 -5.91
CA ALA A 293 15.86 -18.76 -4.88
C ALA A 293 15.31 -20.06 -5.46
N VAL A 294 15.96 -21.17 -5.14
CA VAL A 294 15.54 -22.56 -5.47
C VAL A 294 15.41 -23.44 -4.23
N VAL A 295 15.84 -22.93 -3.07
CA VAL A 295 15.76 -23.62 -1.77
C VAL A 295 15.19 -22.69 -0.71
N TRP A 296 14.51 -23.27 0.28
CA TRP A 296 13.82 -22.51 1.33
C TRP A 296 14.70 -21.52 2.10
N PRO A 297 15.94 -21.85 2.52
CA PRO A 297 16.79 -20.88 3.23
C PRO A 297 17.07 -19.61 2.43
N VAL A 298 17.29 -19.75 1.11
CA VAL A 298 17.51 -18.59 0.22
C VAL A 298 16.24 -17.77 0.08
N LEU A 299 15.07 -18.40 -0.01
CA LEU A 299 13.78 -17.72 -0.04
C LEU A 299 13.57 -16.86 1.21
N PHE A 300 13.77 -17.45 2.41
CA PHE A 300 13.58 -16.73 3.67
C PHE A 300 14.59 -15.58 3.81
N LEU A 301 15.84 -15.81 3.45
CA LEU A 301 16.88 -14.79 3.46
C LEU A 301 16.53 -13.63 2.49
N ALA A 302 16.09 -13.94 1.27
CA ALA A 302 15.66 -12.97 0.28
C ALA A 302 14.51 -12.09 0.81
N LEU A 303 13.48 -12.74 1.35
CA LEU A 303 12.33 -12.04 1.93
C LEU A 303 12.73 -11.17 3.13
N ALA A 304 13.62 -11.67 4.01
CA ALA A 304 14.11 -10.90 5.14
C ALA A 304 14.84 -9.62 4.69
N PHE A 305 15.76 -9.71 3.73
CA PHE A 305 16.44 -8.55 3.17
C PHE A 305 15.45 -7.57 2.54
N MET A 306 14.55 -8.07 1.71
CA MET A 306 13.55 -7.25 1.02
C MET A 306 12.64 -6.50 2.01
N VAL A 307 12.13 -7.21 3.02
CA VAL A 307 11.18 -6.65 3.99
C VAL A 307 11.85 -5.66 4.92
N ILE A 308 13.04 -5.97 5.44
CA ILE A 308 13.82 -5.03 6.27
C ILE A 308 14.14 -3.78 5.46
N GLY A 309 14.60 -3.96 4.23
CA GLY A 309 14.90 -2.86 3.33
C GLY A 309 13.71 -1.96 3.04
N ALA A 310 12.56 -2.54 2.67
CA ALA A 310 11.33 -1.80 2.40
C ALA A 310 10.77 -1.12 3.66
N GLY A 311 10.83 -1.81 4.81
CA GLY A 311 10.41 -1.28 6.10
C GLY A 311 11.19 -0.04 6.54
N ILE A 312 12.45 0.06 6.14
CA ILE A 312 13.32 1.23 6.41
C ILE A 312 13.15 2.29 5.31
N ALA A 313 13.15 1.90 4.03
CA ALA A 313 13.17 2.83 2.91
C ALA A 313 11.86 3.62 2.78
N SER A 314 10.71 2.97 2.94
CA SER A 314 9.40 3.59 2.71
C SER A 314 9.12 4.78 3.64
N PRO A 315 9.20 4.68 4.97
CA PRO A 315 8.99 5.82 5.86
C PRO A 315 10.09 6.87 5.73
N SER A 316 11.34 6.48 5.41
CA SER A 316 12.42 7.41 5.16
C SER A 316 12.15 8.27 3.92
N LEU A 317 11.66 7.68 2.83
CA LEU A 317 11.29 8.41 1.62
C LEU A 317 10.13 9.36 1.89
N THR A 318 9.07 8.91 2.58
CA THR A 318 7.92 9.74 2.93
C THR A 318 8.35 10.97 3.75
N THR A 319 9.27 10.79 4.69
CA THR A 319 9.85 11.89 5.48
C THR A 319 10.63 12.88 4.61
N LEU A 320 11.45 12.40 3.67
CA LEU A 320 12.23 13.23 2.76
C LEU A 320 11.31 14.02 1.79
N VAL A 321 10.26 13.39 1.29
CA VAL A 321 9.23 14.04 0.46
C VAL A 321 8.52 15.14 1.26
N ALA A 322 8.05 14.84 2.47
CA ALA A 322 7.36 15.79 3.31
C ALA A 322 8.25 17.00 3.67
N ASN A 323 9.55 16.75 3.93
CA ASN A 323 10.50 17.80 4.26
C ASN A 323 11.02 18.59 3.05
N SER A 324 10.73 18.14 1.83
CA SER A 324 11.11 18.85 0.60
C SER A 324 10.19 20.03 0.25
N ALA A 325 9.08 20.18 0.97
CA ALA A 325 8.10 21.23 0.76
C ALA A 325 7.84 22.04 2.04
N PRO A 326 7.49 23.35 1.91
CA PRO A 326 6.97 24.15 3.00
C PRO A 326 5.77 23.48 3.67
N GLU A 327 5.54 23.73 4.95
CA GLU A 327 4.51 23.09 5.75
C GLU A 327 3.11 23.18 5.11
N ALA A 328 2.79 24.34 4.54
CA ALA A 328 1.52 24.58 3.84
C ALA A 328 1.31 23.71 2.58
N LYS A 329 2.40 23.23 1.93
CA LYS A 329 2.36 22.44 0.68
C LYS A 329 2.71 20.97 0.84
N ARG A 330 3.00 20.51 2.06
CA ARG A 330 3.36 19.11 2.32
C ARG A 330 2.31 18.11 1.83
N GLY A 331 1.04 18.45 2.00
CA GLY A 331 -0.07 17.59 1.53
C GLY A 331 -0.11 17.46 0.01
N GLU A 332 0.13 18.54 -0.73
CA GLU A 332 0.18 18.55 -2.19
C GLU A 332 1.29 17.64 -2.72
N VAL A 333 2.48 17.75 -2.14
CA VAL A 333 3.65 16.97 -2.56
C VAL A 333 3.50 15.49 -2.23
N LEU A 334 2.97 15.17 -1.05
CA LEU A 334 2.64 13.78 -0.68
C LEU A 334 1.54 13.21 -1.57
N GLY A 335 0.54 14.02 -1.95
CA GLY A 335 -0.48 13.63 -2.91
C GLY A 335 0.09 13.32 -4.29
N PHE A 336 1.04 14.13 -4.77
CA PHE A 336 1.73 13.88 -6.03
C PHE A 336 2.58 12.60 -5.99
N GLN A 337 3.25 12.32 -4.86
CA GLN A 337 3.94 11.06 -4.64
C GLN A 337 2.98 9.87 -4.69
N GLN A 338 1.82 9.97 -4.04
CA GLN A 338 0.81 8.90 -4.05
C GLN A 338 0.27 8.63 -5.47
N SER A 339 0.05 9.67 -6.27
CA SER A 339 -0.36 9.53 -7.66
C SER A 339 0.71 8.81 -8.50
N SER A 340 1.98 9.15 -8.28
CA SER A 340 3.12 8.49 -8.92
C SER A 340 3.23 7.01 -8.52
N ASN A 341 3.03 6.70 -7.23
CA ASN A 341 3.01 5.33 -6.73
C ASN A 341 1.82 4.54 -7.30
N ALA A 342 0.65 5.17 -7.46
CA ALA A 342 -0.50 4.55 -8.10
C ALA A 342 -0.20 4.18 -9.56
N LEU A 343 0.46 5.06 -10.33
CA LEU A 343 0.90 4.77 -11.67
C LEU A 343 1.90 3.60 -11.71
N ALA A 344 2.84 3.54 -10.77
CA ALA A 344 3.77 2.42 -10.63
C ALA A 344 3.04 1.09 -10.37
N ARG A 345 1.96 1.10 -9.60
CA ARG A 345 1.10 -0.08 -9.36
C ARG A 345 0.26 -0.48 -10.57
N VAL A 346 0.00 0.42 -11.50
CA VAL A 346 -0.66 0.10 -12.78
C VAL A 346 0.34 -0.55 -13.74
N ILE A 347 1.58 -0.07 -13.79
CA ILE A 347 2.59 -0.48 -14.77
C ILE A 347 3.39 -1.70 -14.28
N GLY A 348 3.77 -1.73 -13.00
CA GLY A 348 4.68 -2.74 -12.45
C GLY A 348 4.18 -4.18 -12.59
N PRO A 349 2.95 -4.52 -12.14
CA PRO A 349 2.44 -5.87 -12.20
C PRO A 349 2.38 -6.47 -13.61
N PRO A 350 1.86 -5.78 -14.66
CA PRO A 350 1.88 -6.32 -16.02
C PRO A 350 3.30 -6.55 -16.56
N LEU A 351 4.24 -5.64 -16.30
CA LEU A 351 5.63 -5.81 -16.71
C LEU A 351 6.28 -7.00 -16.00
N ALA A 352 6.01 -7.18 -14.70
CA ALA A 352 6.50 -8.33 -13.95
C ALA A 352 5.89 -9.64 -14.47
N GLY A 353 4.60 -9.65 -14.80
CA GLY A 353 3.94 -10.80 -15.41
C GLY A 353 4.52 -11.17 -16.78
N LEU A 354 4.78 -10.18 -17.66
CA LEU A 354 5.45 -10.41 -18.94
C LEU A 354 6.85 -11.01 -18.73
N ALA A 355 7.62 -10.48 -17.78
CA ALA A 355 8.94 -11.03 -17.47
C ALA A 355 8.85 -12.47 -16.95
N PHE A 356 7.85 -12.77 -16.13
CA PHE A 356 7.58 -14.12 -15.64
C PHE A 356 7.30 -15.10 -16.79
N ASP A 357 6.44 -14.71 -17.73
CA ASP A 357 5.99 -15.59 -18.82
C ASP A 357 7.06 -15.81 -19.90
N HIS A 358 7.85 -14.78 -20.25
CA HIS A 358 8.72 -14.82 -21.44
C HIS A 358 10.21 -14.97 -21.11
N ILE A 359 10.66 -14.58 -19.90
CA ILE A 359 12.08 -14.65 -19.52
C ILE A 359 12.29 -15.78 -18.52
N GLY A 360 11.38 -15.91 -17.54
CA GLY A 360 11.43 -16.99 -16.56
C GLY A 360 10.92 -16.60 -15.19
N VAL A 361 10.68 -17.61 -14.37
CA VAL A 361 9.99 -17.53 -13.06
C VAL A 361 10.65 -16.55 -12.08
N GLY A 362 11.99 -16.41 -12.11
CA GLY A 362 12.73 -15.47 -11.26
C GLY A 362 12.95 -14.08 -11.87
N ALA A 363 12.65 -13.91 -13.17
CA ALA A 363 12.96 -12.70 -13.91
C ALA A 363 12.29 -11.41 -13.38
N PRO A 364 11.03 -11.43 -12.90
CA PRO A 364 10.41 -10.25 -12.33
C PRO A 364 11.24 -9.63 -11.20
N PHE A 365 11.85 -10.48 -10.37
CA PHE A 365 12.61 -10.03 -9.21
C PHE A 365 14.01 -9.57 -9.59
N THR A 366 14.70 -10.26 -10.51
CA THR A 366 16.03 -9.83 -10.99
C THR A 366 15.96 -8.52 -11.75
N LEU A 367 14.95 -8.33 -12.61
CA LEU A 367 14.69 -7.05 -13.28
C LEU A 367 14.30 -5.97 -12.28
N GLY A 368 13.47 -6.33 -11.28
CA GLY A 368 13.09 -5.43 -10.18
C GLY A 368 14.30 -4.93 -9.39
N ALA A 369 15.27 -5.79 -9.12
CA ALA A 369 16.54 -5.38 -8.50
C ALA A 369 17.29 -4.36 -9.36
N GLY A 370 17.36 -4.55 -10.69
CA GLY A 370 17.92 -3.59 -11.63
C GLY A 370 17.23 -2.22 -11.57
N ILE A 371 15.90 -2.21 -11.46
CA ILE A 371 15.12 -0.97 -11.32
C ILE A 371 15.44 -0.27 -9.98
N TYR A 372 15.62 -1.01 -8.88
CA TYR A 372 16.08 -0.42 -7.61
C TYR A 372 17.46 0.24 -7.72
N LEU A 373 18.38 -0.29 -8.54
CA LEU A 373 19.66 0.36 -8.78
C LEU A 373 19.49 1.75 -9.40
N VAL A 374 18.52 1.95 -10.29
CA VAL A 374 18.18 3.29 -10.80
C VAL A 374 17.75 4.23 -9.67
N ALA A 375 16.86 3.77 -8.79
CA ALA A 375 16.42 4.55 -7.63
C ALA A 375 17.59 4.92 -6.70
N ILE A 376 18.52 3.97 -6.46
CA ILE A 376 19.74 4.18 -5.67
C ILE A 376 20.65 5.23 -6.31
N VAL A 377 20.90 5.15 -7.63
CA VAL A 377 21.72 6.11 -8.36
C VAL A 377 21.11 7.52 -8.27
N VAL A 378 19.80 7.66 -8.46
CA VAL A 378 19.12 8.94 -8.35
C VAL A 378 19.22 9.49 -6.91
N ALA A 379 19.05 8.64 -5.89
CA ALA A 379 19.20 9.02 -4.49
C ALA A 379 20.65 9.40 -4.12
N SER A 380 21.66 8.79 -4.77
CA SER A 380 23.08 9.03 -4.50
C SER A 380 23.57 10.37 -5.09
N ARG A 381 23.11 10.74 -6.29
CA ARG A 381 23.46 12.01 -6.94
C ARG A 381 23.04 13.24 -6.14
N ARG A 382 22.04 13.12 -5.28
CA ARG A 382 21.56 14.25 -4.46
C ARG A 382 22.47 14.64 -3.30
N SER A 383 23.33 13.76 -2.79
CA SER A 383 24.28 14.15 -1.73
C SER A 383 25.39 15.07 -2.24
N LEU A 384 25.70 15.01 -3.54
CA LEU A 384 26.72 15.86 -4.15
C LEU A 384 26.26 17.32 -4.36
N HIS A 385 24.94 17.55 -4.39
CA HIS A 385 24.36 18.91 -4.59
C HIS A 385 23.87 19.59 -3.30
N SER A 386 23.85 18.89 -2.17
CA SER A 386 23.53 19.46 -0.85
C SER A 386 24.77 19.76 0.00
N ALA A 387 25.97 19.41 -0.51
CA ALA A 387 27.25 19.68 0.12
C ALA A 387 28.02 20.85 -0.54
N VAL A 388 27.43 21.55 -1.51
CA VAL A 388 27.84 22.82 -2.12
C VAL A 388 26.74 23.86 -1.83
#